data_773f7d5197ab627c9174d14dbb2268c8
#
_entry.id   773f7d5197ab627c9174d14dbb2268c8
#
_cell.length_a   1.000
_cell.length_b   1.000
_cell.length_c   1.000
_cell.angle_alpha   90.00
_cell.angle_beta   90.00
_cell.angle_gamma   90.00
#
_symmetry.space_group_name_H-M   'P 1'
#
loop_
_entity.id
_entity.type
_entity.pdbx_description
1 polymer ?
#
loop_
_entity_poly.entity_id
_entity_poly.type
_entity_poly.pdbx_seq_one_letter_code
_entity_poly.pdbx_strand_id
1 'polypeptide(L)'
;MLRQLRDALLSLRHAAAAFAADRRGIIMSLVPLRPVLEAAQKYGYAQGAFNVNAVAQAKAAIEVHEMFRSPAVLQGADLANSFMGGRVDFVNGTVEDKIKGAANIGAAVKKYGEHSPVPVVLHLDHGRDLDSVKAAISGGYTSVMIDGSSLPFEENIELTREVVKYAHERGVSVEGELGVLAGVEDHVFSQTSTYTNPLDAVEFVRKTGVDALAISYGTMHGVSKGKHVKLRKEIPTAIHECLMHEGLFCVLVSHGSSTVPGYIVEEINALGGRLVNTYGIALEQLKAAIPCGIGKINVDTDIRLAVTRNLKELFAQRPVLQASVSIGGIYERLQAKPEQFDPRAFLEPIMDTVMYGSVPDDDVRAVCGCIERGVKEAAGALIVEFGSVGRAPLVEPVNLDEMAQRYRKAGI
;
A
#
# COMPACT_ATOMS: atom_id res chain seq x y z
N MET A 1 -4.22 -17.15 20.32
CA MET A 1 -4.16 -15.80 19.69
C MET A 1 -4.03 -14.68 20.72
N LEU A 2 -5.03 -14.39 21.58
CA LEU A 2 -4.95 -13.28 22.58
C LEU A 2 -3.79 -13.38 23.57
N ARG A 3 -3.38 -14.59 23.97
CA ARG A 3 -2.26 -14.80 24.89
C ARG A 3 -0.91 -14.52 24.21
N GLN A 4 -0.76 -14.93 22.96
CA GLN A 4 0.45 -14.64 22.15
C GLN A 4 0.60 -13.14 21.84
N LEU A 5 -0.50 -12.44 21.58
CA LEU A 5 -0.54 -10.97 21.42
C LEU A 5 -0.14 -10.26 22.73
N ARG A 6 -0.60 -10.75 23.88
CA ARG A 6 -0.27 -10.19 25.18
C ARG A 6 1.22 -10.40 25.54
N ASP A 7 1.76 -11.56 25.24
CA ASP A 7 3.18 -11.89 25.53
C ASP A 7 4.11 -11.12 24.58
N ALA A 8 3.72 -10.92 23.31
CA ALA A 8 4.41 -10.06 22.37
C ALA A 8 4.39 -8.59 22.83
N LEU A 9 3.26 -8.09 23.32
CA LEU A 9 3.13 -6.72 23.86
C LEU A 9 3.93 -6.52 25.15
N LEU A 10 4.07 -7.53 26.00
CA LEU A 10 4.88 -7.46 27.21
C LEU A 10 6.39 -7.48 26.92
N SER A 11 6.84 -8.31 25.97
CA SER A 11 8.23 -8.32 25.51
C SER A 11 8.61 -6.98 24.83
N LEU A 12 7.69 -6.39 24.08
CA LEU A 12 7.86 -5.08 23.43
C LEU A 12 7.97 -3.92 24.44
N ARG A 13 7.28 -3.98 25.59
CA ARG A 13 7.40 -2.98 26.65
C ARG A 13 8.80 -2.95 27.30
N HIS A 14 9.43 -4.10 27.48
CA HIS A 14 10.78 -4.18 28.04
C HIS A 14 11.86 -3.74 27.04
N ALA A 15 11.69 -4.06 25.75
CA ALA A 15 12.59 -3.58 24.70
C ALA A 15 12.45 -2.06 24.44
N ALA A 16 11.25 -1.50 24.62
CA ALA A 16 10.99 -0.07 24.45
C ALA A 16 11.74 0.81 25.46
N ALA A 17 11.86 0.35 26.72
CA ALA A 17 12.56 1.11 27.77
C ALA A 17 14.08 1.19 27.55
N ALA A 18 14.68 0.14 27.00
CA ALA A 18 16.12 0.11 26.70
C ALA A 18 16.50 0.97 25.48
N PHE A 19 15.58 1.11 24.51
CA PHE A 19 15.85 1.81 23.25
C PHE A 19 15.60 3.34 23.32
N ALA A 20 14.70 3.78 24.19
CA ALA A 20 14.43 5.21 24.40
C ALA A 20 15.65 6.00 24.93
N ALA A 21 16.65 5.31 25.46
CA ALA A 21 17.87 5.90 25.99
C ALA A 21 18.95 6.21 24.94
N ASP A 22 18.94 5.57 23.76
CA ASP A 22 20.11 5.57 22.85
C ASP A 22 19.97 6.44 21.57
N ARG A 23 18.80 6.99 21.25
CA ARG A 23 18.65 7.88 20.08
C ARG A 23 17.89 9.17 20.35
N ARG A 24 18.47 10.06 21.11
CA ARG A 24 18.12 11.48 21.08
C ARG A 24 18.83 12.11 19.87
N GLY A 25 18.13 12.25 18.71
CA GLY A 25 18.61 13.15 17.69
C GLY A 25 18.35 12.89 16.21
N ILE A 26 17.74 11.80 15.75
CA ILE A 26 17.45 11.64 14.32
C ILE A 26 15.96 11.32 14.16
N ILE A 27 15.16 12.36 14.02
CA ILE A 27 13.79 12.26 13.50
C ILE A 27 13.94 12.24 11.98
N MET A 28 13.87 11.05 11.38
CA MET A 28 13.79 10.90 9.93
C MET A 28 12.43 10.29 9.63
N SER A 29 11.53 11.11 9.15
CA SER A 29 10.15 10.75 8.96
C SER A 29 9.86 10.18 7.58
N LEU A 30 10.14 10.93 6.52
CA LEU A 30 9.92 10.48 5.13
C LEU A 30 11.23 10.01 4.52
N VAL A 31 11.26 8.73 4.16
CA VAL A 31 12.45 8.05 3.61
C VAL A 31 12.14 7.44 2.23
N PRO A 32 13.12 7.26 1.34
CA PRO A 32 12.95 6.47 0.13
C PRO A 32 12.62 5.01 0.48
N LEU A 33 12.01 4.28 -0.45
CA LEU A 33 11.60 2.89 -0.22
C LEU A 33 12.81 1.94 -0.12
N ARG A 34 13.87 2.19 -0.87
CA ARG A 34 15.03 1.29 -0.98
C ARG A 34 15.62 0.86 0.37
N PRO A 35 15.91 1.74 1.35
CA PRO A 35 16.42 1.31 2.66
C PRO A 35 15.46 0.41 3.44
N VAL A 36 14.14 0.58 3.25
CA VAL A 36 13.13 -0.30 3.86
C VAL A 36 13.20 -1.69 3.23
N LEU A 37 13.36 -1.77 1.90
CA LEU A 37 13.49 -3.03 1.17
C LEU A 37 14.81 -3.73 1.47
N GLU A 38 15.91 -3.00 1.60
CA GLU A 38 17.22 -3.54 2.02
C GLU A 38 17.12 -4.20 3.39
N ALA A 39 16.41 -3.56 4.34
CA ALA A 39 16.14 -4.15 5.65
C ALA A 39 15.24 -5.39 5.54
N ALA A 40 14.17 -5.35 4.74
CA ALA A 40 13.26 -6.47 4.54
C ALA A 40 14.00 -7.71 4.01
N GLN A 41 14.78 -7.55 2.95
CA GLN A 41 15.57 -8.62 2.35
C GLN A 41 16.64 -9.15 3.32
N LYS A 42 17.39 -8.27 3.97
CA LYS A 42 18.49 -8.63 4.88
C LYS A 42 18.01 -9.40 6.10
N TYR A 43 16.83 -9.06 6.63
CA TYR A 43 16.32 -9.62 7.88
C TYR A 43 15.15 -10.60 7.68
N GLY A 44 14.82 -10.95 6.43
CA GLY A 44 13.90 -12.03 6.08
C GLY A 44 12.45 -11.77 6.50
N TYR A 45 11.93 -10.56 6.24
CA TYR A 45 10.52 -10.23 6.42
C TYR A 45 9.97 -9.55 5.16
N ALA A 46 8.66 -9.41 5.03
CA ALA A 46 8.09 -8.57 4.01
C ALA A 46 7.46 -7.31 4.62
N GLN A 47 7.64 -6.19 3.94
CA GLN A 47 6.98 -4.95 4.29
C GLN A 47 5.59 -4.89 3.64
N GLY A 48 4.54 -4.81 4.46
CA GLY A 48 3.19 -4.52 3.97
C GLY A 48 3.13 -3.10 3.43
N ALA A 49 2.53 -2.92 2.26
CA ALA A 49 2.29 -1.63 1.63
C ALA A 49 0.78 -1.43 1.49
N PHE A 50 0.27 -0.34 2.09
CA PHE A 50 -1.16 -0.15 2.35
C PHE A 50 -1.68 1.09 1.64
N ASN A 51 -2.74 0.92 0.83
CA ASN A 51 -3.33 2.02 0.08
C ASN A 51 -4.11 2.98 0.99
N VAL A 52 -3.95 4.29 0.74
CA VAL A 52 -4.61 5.37 1.46
C VAL A 52 -5.37 6.27 0.49
N ASN A 53 -6.66 6.47 0.77
CA ASN A 53 -7.59 7.22 -0.06
C ASN A 53 -8.34 8.31 0.75
N ALA A 54 -7.87 8.62 1.96
CA ALA A 54 -8.40 9.66 2.83
C ALA A 54 -7.37 10.07 3.87
N VAL A 55 -7.43 11.30 4.36
CA VAL A 55 -6.55 11.78 5.43
C VAL A 55 -6.65 10.92 6.69
N ALA A 56 -7.86 10.45 7.06
CA ALA A 56 -8.05 9.57 8.21
C ALA A 56 -7.36 8.20 8.02
N GLN A 57 -7.29 7.68 6.78
CA GLN A 57 -6.55 6.45 6.49
C GLN A 57 -5.04 6.65 6.65
N ALA A 58 -4.49 7.75 6.10
CA ALA A 58 -3.06 8.06 6.23
C ALA A 58 -2.65 8.19 7.71
N LYS A 59 -3.44 8.91 8.51
CA LYS A 59 -3.25 9.02 9.96
C LYS A 59 -3.22 7.65 10.63
N ALA A 60 -4.26 6.84 10.42
CA ALA A 60 -4.40 5.54 11.08
C ALA A 60 -3.31 4.54 10.66
N ALA A 61 -2.90 4.57 9.38
CA ALA A 61 -1.81 3.75 8.88
C ALA A 61 -0.48 4.09 9.56
N ILE A 62 -0.15 5.38 9.72
CA ILE A 62 1.07 5.79 10.44
C ILE A 62 0.99 5.36 11.90
N GLU A 63 -0.11 5.66 12.60
CA GLU A 63 -0.30 5.32 14.02
C GLU A 63 -0.17 3.79 14.29
N VAL A 64 -0.72 2.94 13.42
CA VAL A 64 -0.60 1.49 13.61
C VAL A 64 0.84 1.00 13.39
N HIS A 65 1.59 1.56 12.43
CA HIS A 65 3.00 1.23 12.25
C HIS A 65 3.85 1.70 13.45
N GLU A 66 3.55 2.86 14.02
CA GLU A 66 4.18 3.33 15.26
C GLU A 66 3.94 2.37 16.43
N MET A 67 2.66 1.95 16.62
CA MET A 67 2.30 0.98 17.67
C MET A 67 3.09 -0.32 17.56
N PHE A 68 3.30 -0.82 16.35
CA PHE A 68 4.05 -2.05 16.10
C PHE A 68 5.55 -1.83 15.87
N ARG A 69 6.03 -0.57 15.86
CA ARG A 69 7.41 -0.20 15.53
C ARG A 69 7.87 -0.82 14.20
N SER A 70 6.99 -0.83 13.24
CA SER A 70 7.19 -1.29 11.88
C SER A 70 7.50 -0.11 10.96
N PRO A 71 8.37 -0.24 9.96
CA PRO A 71 8.42 0.76 8.89
C PRO A 71 7.03 0.89 8.24
N ALA A 72 6.66 2.08 7.81
CA ALA A 72 5.37 2.33 7.19
C ALA A 72 5.54 2.55 5.68
N VAL A 73 4.85 1.79 4.85
CA VAL A 73 4.72 2.05 3.41
C VAL A 73 3.25 2.34 3.11
N LEU A 74 2.95 3.60 2.86
CA LEU A 74 1.64 4.08 2.46
C LEU A 74 1.62 4.26 0.94
N GLN A 75 0.55 3.85 0.29
CA GLN A 75 0.42 3.91 -1.17
C GLN A 75 -0.72 4.83 -1.58
N GLY A 76 -0.44 5.73 -2.54
CA GLY A 76 -1.45 6.47 -3.27
C GLY A 76 -1.45 5.99 -4.71
N ALA A 77 -2.46 5.19 -5.10
CA ALA A 77 -2.62 4.77 -6.48
C ALA A 77 -3.03 5.95 -7.38
N ASP A 78 -2.87 5.82 -8.68
CA ASP A 78 -3.21 6.87 -9.65
C ASP A 78 -4.69 7.31 -9.54
N LEU A 79 -5.61 6.35 -9.35
CA LEU A 79 -7.03 6.67 -9.08
C LEU A 79 -7.29 7.22 -7.66
N ALA A 80 -6.47 6.86 -6.69
CA ALA A 80 -6.53 7.47 -5.36
C ALA A 80 -6.18 8.96 -5.43
N ASN A 81 -5.18 9.32 -6.25
CA ASN A 81 -4.82 10.70 -6.51
C ASN A 81 -5.99 11.46 -7.15
N SER A 82 -6.67 10.88 -8.15
CA SER A 82 -7.86 11.51 -8.75
C SER A 82 -8.97 11.74 -7.71
N PHE A 83 -9.28 10.77 -6.89
CA PHE A 83 -10.28 10.86 -5.81
C PHE A 83 -9.91 11.91 -4.76
N MET A 84 -8.67 11.89 -4.30
CA MET A 84 -8.14 12.87 -3.33
C MET A 84 -7.97 14.28 -3.93
N GLY A 85 -8.05 14.42 -5.26
CA GLY A 85 -8.19 15.69 -5.98
C GLY A 85 -9.61 16.28 -5.91
N GLY A 86 -10.59 15.52 -5.41
CA GLY A 86 -12.00 15.88 -5.30
C GLY A 86 -12.86 15.33 -6.44
N ARG A 87 -12.31 14.43 -7.27
CA ARG A 87 -13.05 13.85 -8.39
C ARG A 87 -13.85 12.63 -7.93
N VAL A 88 -15.18 12.77 -7.87
CA VAL A 88 -16.09 11.66 -7.50
C VAL A 88 -16.05 10.54 -8.55
N ASP A 89 -16.08 10.92 -9.84
CA ASP A 89 -15.79 10.02 -10.96
C ASP A 89 -14.27 9.91 -11.17
N PHE A 90 -13.60 9.29 -10.21
CA PHE A 90 -12.15 9.24 -10.15
C PHE A 90 -11.51 8.36 -11.24
N VAL A 91 -12.28 7.47 -11.88
CA VAL A 91 -11.82 6.69 -13.03
C VAL A 91 -11.51 7.59 -14.22
N ASN A 92 -12.27 8.68 -14.38
CA ASN A 92 -12.11 9.68 -15.43
C ASN A 92 -11.44 10.97 -14.90
N GLY A 93 -10.54 10.84 -13.91
CA GLY A 93 -9.80 11.96 -13.35
C GLY A 93 -8.82 12.58 -14.34
N THR A 94 -8.72 13.91 -14.31
CA THR A 94 -7.76 14.68 -15.12
C THR A 94 -6.37 14.67 -14.50
N VAL A 95 -5.37 15.15 -15.26
CA VAL A 95 -4.00 15.33 -14.72
C VAL A 95 -4.00 16.34 -13.56
N GLU A 96 -4.81 17.39 -13.63
CA GLU A 96 -4.95 18.37 -12.54
C GLU A 96 -5.54 17.74 -11.28
N ASP A 97 -6.57 16.87 -11.42
CA ASP A 97 -7.13 16.14 -10.29
C ASP A 97 -6.04 15.27 -9.61
N LYS A 98 -5.22 14.58 -10.41
CA LYS A 98 -4.12 13.73 -9.91
C LYS A 98 -3.04 14.55 -9.20
N ILE A 99 -2.61 15.67 -9.77
CA ILE A 99 -1.63 16.58 -9.17
C ILE A 99 -2.15 17.09 -7.81
N LYS A 100 -3.39 17.57 -7.78
CA LYS A 100 -4.03 18.05 -6.56
C LYS A 100 -4.15 16.95 -5.50
N GLY A 101 -4.57 15.76 -5.92
CA GLY A 101 -4.73 14.61 -5.01
C GLY A 101 -3.40 14.09 -4.47
N ALA A 102 -2.38 13.99 -5.32
CA ALA A 102 -1.03 13.64 -4.87
C ALA A 102 -0.51 14.63 -3.82
N ALA A 103 -0.74 15.94 -4.03
CA ALA A 103 -0.39 16.97 -3.05
C ALA A 103 -1.19 16.82 -1.74
N ASN A 104 -2.49 16.49 -1.80
CA ASN A 104 -3.33 16.28 -0.62
C ASN A 104 -2.88 15.04 0.18
N ILE A 105 -2.59 13.91 -0.50
CA ILE A 105 -2.06 12.71 0.16
C ILE A 105 -0.68 13.00 0.77
N GLY A 106 0.22 13.64 0.02
CA GLY A 106 1.55 14.02 0.50
C GLY A 106 1.49 14.94 1.73
N ALA A 107 0.59 15.94 1.71
CA ALA A 107 0.36 16.82 2.85
C ALA A 107 -0.15 16.06 4.09
N ALA A 108 -1.08 15.10 3.89
CA ALA A 108 -1.58 14.27 4.98
C ALA A 108 -0.47 13.38 5.57
N VAL A 109 0.30 12.70 4.71
CA VAL A 109 1.40 11.83 5.16
C VAL A 109 2.50 12.65 5.83
N LYS A 110 2.84 13.82 5.30
CA LYS A 110 3.79 14.73 5.95
C LYS A 110 3.29 15.16 7.33
N LYS A 111 2.03 15.60 7.43
CA LYS A 111 1.43 16.07 8.70
C LYS A 111 1.52 15.04 9.83
N TYR A 112 1.26 13.78 9.54
CA TYR A 112 1.25 12.72 10.57
C TYR A 112 2.57 11.96 10.65
N GLY A 113 3.37 11.94 9.58
CA GLY A 113 4.62 11.21 9.49
C GLY A 113 5.87 12.04 9.82
N GLU A 114 5.83 13.38 9.74
CA GLU A 114 7.03 14.23 9.88
C GLU A 114 7.79 14.04 11.21
N HIS A 115 7.06 13.65 12.26
CA HIS A 115 7.65 13.40 13.58
C HIS A 115 7.48 11.94 14.03
N SER A 116 7.16 11.06 13.09
CA SER A 116 6.98 9.64 13.39
C SER A 116 8.29 9.00 13.86
N PRO A 117 8.26 8.18 14.92
CA PRO A 117 9.43 7.44 15.39
C PRO A 117 9.78 6.25 14.47
N VAL A 118 9.00 6.00 13.42
CA VAL A 118 9.27 4.96 12.43
C VAL A 118 9.49 5.56 11.05
N PRO A 119 10.30 4.91 10.18
CA PRO A 119 10.45 5.33 8.80
C PRO A 119 9.10 5.27 8.07
N VAL A 120 8.76 6.33 7.33
CA VAL A 120 7.54 6.44 6.53
C VAL A 120 7.89 6.63 5.07
N VAL A 121 7.35 5.79 4.22
CA VAL A 121 7.43 5.87 2.75
C VAL A 121 6.06 6.23 2.21
N LEU A 122 6.02 7.18 1.29
CA LEU A 122 4.84 7.42 0.46
C LEU A 122 5.17 6.97 -0.97
N HIS A 123 4.42 5.99 -1.47
CA HIS A 123 4.65 5.29 -2.72
C HIS A 123 3.52 5.51 -3.72
N LEU A 124 3.85 5.84 -4.97
CA LEU A 124 2.89 5.81 -6.08
C LEU A 124 2.69 4.36 -6.51
N ASP A 125 1.47 3.88 -6.45
CA ASP A 125 1.06 2.54 -6.86
C ASP A 125 0.43 2.60 -8.27
N HIS A 126 0.88 1.75 -9.19
CA HIS A 126 0.46 1.69 -10.60
C HIS A 126 0.44 3.04 -11.34
N GLY A 127 1.58 3.76 -11.35
CA GLY A 127 1.76 4.91 -12.24
C GLY A 127 1.72 4.46 -13.71
N ARG A 128 0.99 5.19 -14.56
CA ARG A 128 0.77 4.81 -15.96
C ARG A 128 1.80 5.40 -16.92
N ASP A 129 2.32 6.55 -16.57
CA ASP A 129 3.18 7.37 -17.42
C ASP A 129 4.08 8.28 -16.59
N LEU A 130 5.01 8.93 -17.25
CA LEU A 130 5.96 9.82 -16.60
C LEU A 130 5.27 11.04 -15.94
N ASP A 131 4.11 11.50 -16.45
CA ASP A 131 3.41 12.64 -15.89
C ASP A 131 2.74 12.27 -14.56
N SER A 132 2.17 11.07 -14.43
CA SER A 132 1.69 10.52 -13.15
C SER A 132 2.84 10.42 -12.12
N VAL A 133 4.02 9.97 -12.55
CA VAL A 133 5.23 9.91 -11.71
C VAL A 133 5.66 11.30 -11.26
N LYS A 134 5.73 12.29 -12.18
CA LYS A 134 6.08 13.66 -11.86
C LYS A 134 5.09 14.31 -10.90
N ALA A 135 3.79 14.07 -11.09
CA ALA A 135 2.73 14.55 -10.20
C ALA A 135 2.92 14.00 -8.78
N ALA A 136 3.17 12.69 -8.65
CA ALA A 136 3.41 12.05 -7.36
C ALA A 136 4.66 12.62 -6.66
N ILE A 137 5.79 12.69 -7.35
CA ILE A 137 7.04 13.23 -6.78
C ILE A 137 6.87 14.69 -6.36
N SER A 138 6.19 15.50 -7.17
CA SER A 138 5.86 16.89 -6.82
C SER A 138 4.92 16.99 -5.62
N GLY A 139 4.07 15.98 -5.39
CA GLY A 139 3.22 15.84 -4.22
C GLY A 139 3.94 15.36 -2.96
N GLY A 140 5.24 15.06 -3.03
CA GLY A 140 6.05 14.61 -1.89
C GLY A 140 6.18 13.10 -1.74
N TYR A 141 5.90 12.33 -2.79
CA TYR A 141 6.13 10.89 -2.81
C TYR A 141 7.63 10.59 -2.80
N THR A 142 8.03 9.62 -1.99
CA THR A 142 9.43 9.21 -1.80
C THR A 142 9.77 7.90 -2.53
N SER A 143 8.77 7.32 -3.16
CA SER A 143 8.88 6.15 -4.02
C SER A 143 7.78 6.17 -5.07
N VAL A 144 8.06 5.62 -6.25
CA VAL A 144 7.09 5.55 -7.35
C VAL A 144 7.16 4.19 -8.04
N MET A 145 6.03 3.74 -8.55
CA MET A 145 5.95 2.60 -9.46
C MET A 145 5.56 3.08 -10.85
N ILE A 146 6.16 2.48 -11.86
CA ILE A 146 5.72 2.56 -13.26
C ILE A 146 5.31 1.19 -13.75
N ASP A 147 4.07 1.08 -14.21
CA ASP A 147 3.50 -0.16 -14.72
C ASP A 147 3.50 -0.16 -16.25
N GLY A 148 4.55 -0.70 -16.83
CA GLY A 148 4.68 -0.98 -18.26
C GLY A 148 4.42 -2.44 -18.63
N SER A 149 3.85 -3.25 -17.73
CA SER A 149 3.70 -4.71 -17.90
C SER A 149 2.84 -5.12 -19.11
N SER A 150 1.96 -4.23 -19.56
CA SER A 150 1.14 -4.42 -20.77
C SER A 150 1.86 -4.09 -22.08
N LEU A 151 3.03 -3.44 -22.02
CA LEU A 151 3.83 -3.08 -23.19
C LEU A 151 4.73 -4.24 -23.61
N PRO A 152 5.22 -4.24 -24.87
CA PRO A 152 6.33 -5.10 -25.28
C PRO A 152 7.55 -4.92 -24.36
N PHE A 153 8.33 -5.98 -24.14
CA PHE A 153 9.42 -6.03 -23.16
C PHE A 153 10.41 -4.85 -23.28
N GLU A 154 10.89 -4.55 -24.48
CA GLU A 154 11.83 -3.46 -24.71
C GLU A 154 11.19 -2.07 -24.48
N GLU A 155 9.92 -1.89 -24.82
CA GLU A 155 9.19 -0.63 -24.55
C GLU A 155 8.96 -0.44 -23.03
N ASN A 156 8.67 -1.51 -22.28
CA ASN A 156 8.60 -1.46 -20.83
C ASN A 156 9.95 -1.06 -20.22
N ILE A 157 11.08 -1.61 -20.73
CA ILE A 157 12.41 -1.22 -20.31
C ILE A 157 12.68 0.26 -20.58
N GLU A 158 12.36 0.76 -21.76
CA GLU A 158 12.59 2.17 -22.13
C GLU A 158 11.80 3.12 -21.22
N LEU A 159 10.50 2.87 -21.04
CA LEU A 159 9.65 3.63 -20.14
C LEU A 159 10.17 3.61 -18.70
N THR A 160 10.51 2.43 -18.20
CA THR A 160 10.99 2.26 -16.83
C THR A 160 12.33 2.97 -16.63
N ARG A 161 13.27 2.91 -17.60
CA ARG A 161 14.56 3.64 -17.54
C ARG A 161 14.35 5.16 -17.48
N GLU A 162 13.41 5.69 -18.25
CA GLU A 162 13.11 7.12 -18.21
C GLU A 162 12.62 7.54 -16.81
N VAL A 163 11.75 6.74 -16.22
CA VAL A 163 11.26 6.97 -14.85
C VAL A 163 12.38 6.83 -13.82
N VAL A 164 13.21 5.78 -13.91
CA VAL A 164 14.35 5.56 -13.02
C VAL A 164 15.29 6.77 -13.05
N LYS A 165 15.68 7.24 -14.23
CA LYS A 165 16.53 8.41 -14.37
C LYS A 165 15.92 9.63 -13.67
N TYR A 166 14.65 9.92 -13.93
CA TYR A 166 13.97 11.09 -13.35
C TYR A 166 13.85 10.99 -11.82
N ALA A 167 13.49 9.82 -11.30
CA ALA A 167 13.27 9.59 -9.88
C ALA A 167 14.58 9.51 -9.08
N HIS A 168 15.58 8.74 -9.55
CA HIS A 168 16.86 8.57 -8.87
C HIS A 168 17.67 9.86 -8.75
N GLU A 169 17.57 10.76 -9.73
CA GLU A 169 18.16 12.12 -9.63
C GLU A 169 17.62 12.90 -8.42
N ARG A 170 16.44 12.54 -7.93
CA ARG A 170 15.73 13.14 -6.78
C ARG A 170 15.75 12.27 -5.53
N GLY A 171 16.47 11.15 -5.55
CA GLY A 171 16.55 10.18 -4.45
C GLY A 171 15.30 9.35 -4.22
N VAL A 172 14.35 9.40 -5.15
CA VAL A 172 13.08 8.66 -5.09
C VAL A 172 13.32 7.25 -5.64
N SER A 173 12.91 6.22 -4.89
CA SER A 173 13.04 4.82 -5.30
C SER A 173 12.01 4.45 -6.37
N VAL A 174 12.36 3.50 -7.23
CA VAL A 174 11.50 3.07 -8.34
C VAL A 174 11.19 1.58 -8.27
N GLU A 175 9.90 1.27 -8.43
CA GLU A 175 9.37 -0.07 -8.67
C GLU A 175 8.96 -0.19 -10.14
N GLY A 176 9.31 -1.29 -10.79
CA GLY A 176 8.80 -1.68 -12.11
C GLY A 176 7.90 -2.89 -12.02
N GLU A 177 7.25 -3.26 -13.13
CA GLU A 177 6.44 -4.48 -13.19
C GLU A 177 6.77 -5.30 -14.43
N LEU A 178 6.84 -6.64 -14.25
CA LEU A 178 7.07 -7.58 -15.32
C LEU A 178 6.18 -8.83 -15.17
N GLY A 179 5.47 -9.15 -16.25
CA GLY A 179 4.41 -10.15 -16.26
C GLY A 179 3.05 -9.49 -15.98
N VAL A 180 1.99 -10.07 -16.50
CA VAL A 180 0.63 -9.52 -16.43
C VAL A 180 -0.16 -10.27 -15.37
N LEU A 181 -0.77 -9.55 -14.43
CA LEU A 181 -1.70 -10.11 -13.45
C LEU A 181 -3.13 -10.04 -13.97
N ALA A 182 -3.86 -11.17 -13.88
CA ALA A 182 -5.28 -11.17 -14.19
C ALA A 182 -6.08 -10.48 -13.09
N GLY A 183 -7.27 -9.98 -13.45
CA GLY A 183 -8.21 -9.34 -12.53
C GLY A 183 -8.38 -7.85 -12.80
N VAL A 184 -8.97 -7.17 -11.83
CA VAL A 184 -9.24 -5.72 -11.89
C VAL A 184 -8.73 -5.08 -10.61
N GLU A 185 -7.81 -4.15 -10.72
CA GLU A 185 -7.39 -3.27 -9.65
C GLU A 185 -7.30 -1.85 -10.20
N ASP A 186 -8.14 -0.98 -9.64
CA ASP A 186 -8.31 0.37 -10.14
C ASP A 186 -8.54 0.39 -11.67
N HIS A 187 -7.56 0.77 -12.47
CA HIS A 187 -7.63 0.82 -13.94
C HIS A 187 -6.87 -0.33 -14.63
N VAL A 188 -6.17 -1.15 -13.87
CA VAL A 188 -5.48 -2.32 -14.42
C VAL A 188 -6.50 -3.43 -14.62
N PHE A 189 -6.66 -3.90 -15.84
CA PHE A 189 -7.55 -4.99 -16.20
C PHE A 189 -6.85 -5.97 -17.13
N SER A 190 -6.84 -7.24 -16.76
CA SER A 190 -6.46 -8.34 -17.67
C SER A 190 -7.32 -9.58 -17.43
N GLN A 191 -7.70 -10.25 -18.49
CA GLN A 191 -8.40 -11.53 -18.42
C GLN A 191 -7.46 -12.71 -18.16
N THR A 192 -6.16 -12.55 -18.46
CA THR A 192 -5.15 -13.61 -18.37
C THR A 192 -3.94 -13.13 -17.61
N SER A 193 -3.28 -14.05 -16.89
CA SER A 193 -1.96 -13.81 -16.30
C SER A 193 -0.88 -14.41 -17.18
N THR A 194 0.25 -13.70 -17.26
CA THR A 194 1.51 -14.26 -17.77
C THR A 194 2.51 -14.31 -16.64
N TYR A 195 3.04 -15.48 -16.32
CA TYR A 195 4.07 -15.60 -15.28
C TYR A 195 5.36 -14.89 -15.70
N THR A 196 6.00 -14.25 -14.74
CA THR A 196 7.30 -13.59 -14.98
C THR A 196 8.38 -14.62 -15.26
N ASN A 197 9.08 -14.47 -16.39
CA ASN A 197 10.23 -15.28 -16.73
C ASN A 197 11.45 -14.82 -15.90
N PRO A 198 12.15 -15.70 -15.17
CA PRO A 198 13.28 -15.33 -14.34
C PRO A 198 14.44 -14.69 -15.10
N LEU A 199 14.73 -15.12 -16.34
CA LEU A 199 15.82 -14.54 -17.14
C LEU A 199 15.46 -13.12 -17.62
N ASP A 200 14.21 -12.93 -18.05
CA ASP A 200 13.70 -11.61 -18.44
C ASP A 200 13.72 -10.64 -17.23
N ALA A 201 13.40 -11.14 -16.03
CA ALA A 201 13.44 -10.33 -14.81
C ALA A 201 14.88 -9.83 -14.50
N VAL A 202 15.89 -10.69 -14.64
CA VAL A 202 17.30 -10.30 -14.45
C VAL A 202 17.73 -9.28 -15.50
N GLU A 203 17.36 -9.50 -16.75
CA GLU A 203 17.66 -8.57 -17.84
C GLU A 203 16.99 -7.22 -17.62
N PHE A 204 15.70 -7.23 -17.22
CA PHE A 204 14.92 -6.02 -16.90
C PHE A 204 15.61 -5.21 -15.80
N VAL A 205 15.94 -5.84 -14.68
CA VAL A 205 16.61 -5.17 -13.54
C VAL A 205 17.96 -4.60 -13.96
N ARG A 206 18.75 -5.38 -14.71
CA ARG A 206 20.08 -4.94 -15.21
C ARG A 206 19.97 -3.72 -16.14
N LYS A 207 18.96 -3.71 -17.03
CA LYS A 207 18.78 -2.63 -18.02
C LYS A 207 18.14 -1.38 -17.43
N THR A 208 17.27 -1.54 -16.42
CA THR A 208 16.48 -0.42 -15.87
C THR A 208 17.07 0.17 -14.60
N GLY A 209 17.69 -0.62 -13.74
CA GLY A 209 18.19 -0.19 -12.43
C GLY A 209 17.10 0.04 -11.38
N VAL A 210 15.92 -0.57 -11.50
CA VAL A 210 14.84 -0.47 -10.51
C VAL A 210 15.25 -1.02 -9.14
N ASP A 211 14.69 -0.44 -8.09
CA ASP A 211 14.91 -0.86 -6.68
C ASP A 211 14.02 -2.04 -6.29
N ALA A 212 12.86 -2.15 -6.93
CA ALA A 212 11.87 -3.18 -6.71
C ALA A 212 11.24 -3.65 -8.02
N LEU A 213 10.82 -4.90 -8.06
CA LEU A 213 10.16 -5.49 -9.22
C LEU A 213 8.89 -6.25 -8.80
N ALA A 214 7.75 -5.75 -9.22
CA ALA A 214 6.49 -6.47 -9.14
C ALA A 214 6.50 -7.63 -10.15
N ILE A 215 6.15 -8.83 -9.68
CA ILE A 215 6.22 -10.06 -10.48
C ILE A 215 4.88 -10.79 -10.48
N SER A 216 4.57 -11.43 -11.59
CA SER A 216 3.43 -12.32 -11.72
C SER A 216 3.84 -13.77 -11.42
N TYR A 217 3.31 -14.32 -10.31
CA TYR A 217 3.60 -15.69 -9.88
C TYR A 217 2.36 -16.43 -9.36
N GLY A 218 1.16 -15.97 -9.79
CA GLY A 218 -0.13 -16.59 -9.49
C GLY A 218 -1.03 -15.76 -8.60
N THR A 219 -0.64 -14.56 -8.18
CA THR A 219 -1.53 -13.58 -7.59
C THR A 219 -2.46 -12.97 -8.64
N MET A 220 -3.56 -12.37 -8.19
CA MET A 220 -4.57 -11.77 -9.06
C MET A 220 -5.13 -10.51 -8.39
N HIS A 221 -5.46 -9.51 -9.20
CA HIS A 221 -6.12 -8.30 -8.72
C HIS A 221 -7.60 -8.53 -8.34
N GLY A 222 -8.13 -7.68 -7.46
CA GLY A 222 -9.54 -7.67 -7.06
C GLY A 222 -9.93 -8.73 -6.03
N VAL A 223 -11.24 -8.93 -5.85
CA VAL A 223 -11.83 -9.79 -4.81
C VAL A 223 -12.30 -11.15 -5.30
N SER A 224 -12.30 -11.39 -6.61
CA SER A 224 -12.82 -12.64 -7.20
C SER A 224 -11.67 -13.54 -7.65
N LYS A 225 -10.73 -13.83 -6.76
CA LYS A 225 -9.49 -14.58 -7.07
C LYS A 225 -9.69 -16.10 -7.19
N GLY A 226 -10.87 -16.59 -6.84
CA GLY A 226 -11.16 -18.03 -6.78
C GLY A 226 -10.73 -18.68 -5.45
N LYS A 227 -11.44 -19.79 -5.08
CA LYS A 227 -11.24 -20.45 -3.78
C LYS A 227 -9.90 -21.15 -3.61
N HIS A 228 -9.19 -21.46 -4.70
CA HIS A 228 -8.03 -22.35 -4.69
C HIS A 228 -6.85 -21.78 -5.48
N VAL A 229 -6.58 -20.47 -5.30
CA VAL A 229 -5.38 -19.85 -5.89
C VAL A 229 -4.14 -20.53 -5.31
N LYS A 230 -3.21 -20.93 -6.17
CA LYS A 230 -1.92 -21.51 -5.78
C LYS A 230 -0.80 -20.64 -6.32
N LEU A 231 -0.02 -20.07 -5.43
CA LEU A 231 1.15 -19.28 -5.79
C LEU A 231 2.30 -20.18 -6.25
N ARG A 232 2.96 -19.77 -7.31
CA ARG A 232 4.12 -20.45 -7.93
C ARG A 232 5.40 -19.93 -7.32
N LYS A 233 5.70 -20.37 -6.09
CA LYS A 233 6.84 -19.89 -5.30
C LYS A 233 8.21 -20.16 -5.94
N GLU A 234 8.30 -21.13 -6.82
CA GLU A 234 9.47 -21.39 -7.64
C GLU A 234 9.88 -20.21 -8.52
N ILE A 235 8.93 -19.34 -8.91
CA ILE A 235 9.22 -18.15 -9.73
C ILE A 235 9.99 -17.10 -8.93
N PRO A 236 9.48 -16.56 -7.81
CA PRO A 236 10.26 -15.61 -7.00
C PRO A 236 11.58 -16.20 -6.51
N THR A 237 11.63 -17.50 -6.15
CA THR A 237 12.88 -18.14 -5.74
C THR A 237 13.92 -18.07 -6.86
N ALA A 238 13.57 -18.48 -8.08
CA ALA A 238 14.50 -18.46 -9.21
C ALA A 238 14.96 -17.04 -9.56
N ILE A 239 14.04 -16.05 -9.56
CA ILE A 239 14.39 -14.65 -9.82
C ILE A 239 15.35 -14.13 -8.75
N HIS A 240 15.03 -14.35 -7.47
CA HIS A 240 15.83 -13.89 -6.36
C HIS A 240 17.24 -14.48 -6.38
N GLU A 241 17.37 -15.79 -6.58
CA GLU A 241 18.66 -16.46 -6.68
C GLU A 241 19.50 -15.96 -7.86
N CYS A 242 18.88 -15.75 -9.03
CA CYS A 242 19.56 -15.20 -10.20
C CYS A 242 20.04 -13.76 -9.96
N LEU A 243 19.23 -12.89 -9.38
CA LEU A 243 19.61 -11.51 -9.02
C LEU A 243 20.79 -11.50 -8.05
N MET A 244 20.75 -12.34 -7.01
CA MET A 244 21.84 -12.48 -6.04
C MET A 244 23.13 -12.99 -6.68
N HIS A 245 23.04 -13.96 -7.60
CA HIS A 245 24.19 -14.49 -8.34
C HIS A 245 24.86 -13.42 -9.21
N GLU A 246 24.06 -12.57 -9.85
CA GLU A 246 24.55 -11.48 -10.70
C GLU A 246 24.99 -10.24 -9.91
N GLY A 247 24.83 -10.25 -8.57
CA GLY A 247 25.14 -9.10 -7.71
C GLY A 247 24.23 -7.89 -7.95
N LEU A 248 23.01 -8.12 -8.48
CA LEU A 248 22.03 -7.09 -8.73
C LEU A 248 21.12 -6.93 -7.50
N PHE A 249 20.99 -5.69 -7.01
CA PHE A 249 20.03 -5.38 -5.98
C PHE A 249 18.66 -5.11 -6.63
N CYS A 250 17.67 -5.89 -6.27
CA CYS A 250 16.26 -5.61 -6.53
C CYS A 250 15.42 -6.49 -5.61
N VAL A 251 14.38 -5.94 -4.99
CA VAL A 251 13.49 -6.69 -4.10
C VAL A 251 12.19 -7.01 -4.84
N LEU A 252 11.73 -8.26 -4.72
CA LEU A 252 10.52 -8.70 -5.40
C LEU A 252 9.27 -8.25 -4.64
N VAL A 253 8.27 -7.81 -5.39
CA VAL A 253 7.01 -7.30 -4.87
C VAL A 253 5.85 -8.19 -5.30
N SER A 254 4.91 -8.42 -4.37
CA SER A 254 3.69 -9.16 -4.61
C SER A 254 2.50 -8.22 -4.70
N HIS A 255 1.96 -8.02 -5.91
CA HIS A 255 0.71 -7.34 -6.18
C HIS A 255 -0.47 -8.32 -6.16
N GLY A 256 -1.70 -7.79 -6.11
CA GLY A 256 -2.90 -8.62 -6.07
C GLY A 256 -2.98 -9.53 -4.84
N SER A 257 -2.40 -9.12 -3.71
CA SER A 257 -2.12 -9.96 -2.54
C SER A 257 -3.11 -9.81 -1.39
N SER A 258 -4.20 -9.04 -1.55
CA SER A 258 -5.22 -8.93 -0.51
C SER A 258 -5.77 -10.29 -0.11
N THR A 259 -5.91 -10.51 1.20
CA THR A 259 -6.32 -11.80 1.78
C THR A 259 -7.83 -11.99 1.79
N VAL A 260 -8.58 -10.90 1.74
CA VAL A 260 -10.05 -10.87 1.76
C VAL A 260 -10.59 -11.71 2.92
N PRO A 261 -10.44 -11.26 4.18
CA PRO A 261 -10.82 -12.05 5.35
C PRO A 261 -12.30 -12.44 5.32
N GLY A 262 -12.59 -13.75 5.32
CA GLY A 262 -13.95 -14.27 5.17
C GLY A 262 -14.90 -13.75 6.23
N TYR A 263 -14.44 -13.58 7.48
CA TYR A 263 -15.27 -13.05 8.56
C TYR A 263 -15.75 -11.61 8.29
N ILE A 264 -14.94 -10.75 7.67
CA ILE A 264 -15.35 -9.38 7.31
C ILE A 264 -16.42 -9.43 6.21
N VAL A 265 -16.29 -10.32 5.24
CA VAL A 265 -17.28 -10.51 4.17
C VAL A 265 -18.61 -10.98 4.76
N GLU A 266 -18.56 -11.93 5.69
CA GLU A 266 -19.76 -12.43 6.41
C GLU A 266 -20.43 -11.33 7.22
N GLU A 267 -19.66 -10.51 7.95
CA GLU A 267 -20.19 -9.37 8.73
C GLU A 267 -20.80 -8.29 7.82
N ILE A 268 -20.16 -7.94 6.68
CA ILE A 268 -20.73 -7.02 5.70
C ILE A 268 -22.07 -7.54 5.18
N ASN A 269 -22.17 -8.83 4.87
CA ASN A 269 -23.40 -9.44 4.37
C ASN A 269 -24.48 -9.50 5.44
N ALA A 270 -24.14 -9.77 6.70
CA ALA A 270 -25.06 -9.70 7.83
C ALA A 270 -25.61 -8.29 8.07
N LEU A 271 -24.83 -7.25 7.70
CA LEU A 271 -25.21 -5.84 7.77
C LEU A 271 -25.86 -5.33 6.46
N GLY A 272 -26.45 -6.22 5.65
CA GLY A 272 -27.20 -5.87 4.44
C GLY A 272 -26.34 -5.71 3.19
N GLY A 273 -25.08 -6.15 3.21
CA GLY A 273 -24.26 -6.30 2.01
C GLY A 273 -24.68 -7.51 1.17
N ARG A 274 -24.16 -7.58 -0.07
CA ARG A 274 -24.36 -8.70 -0.99
C ARG A 274 -23.06 -9.06 -1.70
N LEU A 275 -22.00 -9.32 -0.93
CA LEU A 275 -20.72 -9.76 -1.47
C LEU A 275 -20.76 -11.26 -1.74
N VAL A 276 -20.64 -11.66 -3.00
CA VAL A 276 -20.67 -13.05 -3.42
C VAL A 276 -19.37 -13.38 -4.18
N ASN A 277 -18.91 -14.64 -4.07
CA ASN A 277 -17.67 -15.10 -4.73
C ASN A 277 -16.44 -14.23 -4.42
N THR A 278 -16.37 -13.76 -3.17
CA THR A 278 -15.37 -12.82 -2.69
C THR A 278 -14.27 -13.61 -1.95
N TYR A 279 -13.12 -13.78 -2.59
CA TYR A 279 -12.00 -14.58 -2.10
C TYR A 279 -10.68 -13.87 -2.38
N GLY A 280 -9.73 -13.96 -1.44
CA GLY A 280 -8.37 -13.44 -1.57
C GLY A 280 -7.32 -14.54 -1.69
N ILE A 281 -6.08 -14.15 -1.48
CA ILE A 281 -4.95 -15.09 -1.37
C ILE A 281 -4.90 -15.61 0.07
N ALA A 282 -4.76 -16.92 0.22
CA ALA A 282 -4.57 -17.50 1.55
C ALA A 282 -3.29 -16.96 2.19
N LEU A 283 -3.41 -16.41 3.39
CA LEU A 283 -2.32 -15.76 4.12
C LEU A 283 -1.06 -16.63 4.22
N GLU A 284 -1.23 -17.94 4.45
CA GLU A 284 -0.11 -18.89 4.53
C GLU A 284 0.67 -19.02 3.21
N GLN A 285 0.06 -18.76 2.07
CA GLN A 285 0.78 -18.74 0.79
C GLN A 285 1.63 -17.47 0.64
N LEU A 286 1.13 -16.31 1.10
CA LEU A 286 1.90 -15.07 1.12
C LEU A 286 3.09 -15.18 2.07
N LYS A 287 2.87 -15.69 3.29
CA LYS A 287 3.94 -15.95 4.26
C LYS A 287 5.01 -16.89 3.71
N ALA A 288 4.59 -17.93 2.99
CA ALA A 288 5.50 -18.87 2.37
C ALA A 288 6.26 -18.32 1.15
N ALA A 289 5.84 -17.18 0.59
CA ALA A 289 6.56 -16.49 -0.48
C ALA A 289 7.66 -15.55 0.03
N ILE A 290 7.59 -15.11 1.29
CA ILE A 290 8.59 -14.22 1.90
C ILE A 290 10.01 -14.81 1.82
N PRO A 291 10.27 -16.03 2.30
CA PRO A 291 11.61 -16.62 2.18
C PRO A 291 12.03 -16.93 0.73
N CYS A 292 11.13 -16.80 -0.23
CA CYS A 292 11.41 -16.96 -1.65
C CYS A 292 11.85 -15.65 -2.34
N GLY A 293 12.06 -14.56 -1.58
CA GLY A 293 12.52 -13.27 -2.10
C GLY A 293 11.47 -12.17 -2.17
N ILE A 294 10.20 -12.44 -1.79
CA ILE A 294 9.18 -11.39 -1.70
C ILE A 294 9.45 -10.52 -0.47
N GLY A 295 9.81 -9.26 -0.67
CA GLY A 295 10.12 -8.31 0.40
C GLY A 295 9.11 -7.17 0.56
N LYS A 296 8.15 -7.01 -0.39
CA LYS A 296 7.02 -6.06 -0.28
C LYS A 296 5.73 -6.76 -0.70
N ILE A 297 4.64 -6.52 0.02
CA ILE A 297 3.32 -7.10 -0.26
C ILE A 297 2.27 -5.99 -0.25
N ASN A 298 1.61 -5.78 -1.41
CA ASN A 298 0.59 -4.74 -1.58
C ASN A 298 -0.77 -5.24 -1.09
N VAL A 299 -1.43 -4.42 -0.26
CA VAL A 299 -2.76 -4.72 0.28
C VAL A 299 -3.64 -3.47 0.26
N ASP A 300 -4.77 -3.56 -0.44
CA ASP A 300 -5.78 -2.52 -0.51
C ASP A 300 -7.17 -3.05 -0.11
N THR A 301 -7.63 -4.12 -0.74
CA THR A 301 -8.98 -4.65 -0.57
C THR A 301 -9.34 -4.96 0.89
N ASP A 302 -8.41 -5.48 1.68
CA ASP A 302 -8.66 -5.82 3.09
C ASP A 302 -9.00 -4.57 3.91
N ILE A 303 -8.33 -3.44 3.62
CA ILE A 303 -8.63 -2.14 4.22
C ILE A 303 -10.01 -1.64 3.77
N ARG A 304 -10.30 -1.71 2.47
CA ARG A 304 -11.60 -1.27 1.92
C ARG A 304 -12.76 -2.03 2.56
N LEU A 305 -12.63 -3.35 2.70
CA LEU A 305 -13.61 -4.21 3.36
C LEU A 305 -13.81 -3.85 4.84
N ALA A 306 -12.71 -3.72 5.59
CA ALA A 306 -12.77 -3.39 7.01
C ALA A 306 -13.42 -2.02 7.26
N VAL A 307 -13.09 -1.02 6.45
CA VAL A 307 -13.70 0.31 6.53
C VAL A 307 -15.20 0.24 6.20
N THR A 308 -15.58 -0.43 5.13
CA THR A 308 -16.99 -0.56 4.73
C THR A 308 -17.83 -1.32 5.76
N ARG A 309 -17.27 -2.41 6.35
CA ARG A 309 -17.89 -3.10 7.46
C ARG A 309 -18.16 -2.16 8.62
N ASN A 310 -17.18 -1.37 9.05
CA ASN A 310 -17.32 -0.43 10.15
C ASN A 310 -18.31 0.69 9.88
N LEU A 311 -18.42 1.17 8.64
CA LEU A 311 -19.43 2.14 8.25
C LEU A 311 -20.85 1.55 8.34
N LYS A 312 -21.05 0.34 7.82
CA LYS A 312 -22.35 -0.36 7.91
C LYS A 312 -22.74 -0.61 9.37
N GLU A 313 -21.79 -1.05 10.19
CA GLU A 313 -22.00 -1.28 11.63
C GLU A 313 -22.37 0.01 12.36
N LEU A 314 -21.73 1.15 12.06
CA LEU A 314 -22.05 2.46 12.66
C LEU A 314 -23.53 2.81 12.47
N PHE A 315 -24.03 2.70 11.25
CA PHE A 315 -25.45 3.02 10.95
C PHE A 315 -26.43 1.99 11.52
N ALA A 316 -26.02 0.73 11.66
CA ALA A 316 -26.82 -0.30 12.30
C ALA A 316 -26.92 -0.08 13.82
N GLN A 317 -25.81 0.26 14.48
CA GLN A 317 -25.77 0.51 15.93
C GLN A 317 -26.35 1.86 16.33
N ARG A 318 -26.31 2.86 15.44
CA ARG A 318 -26.78 4.23 15.69
C ARG A 318 -27.75 4.68 14.59
N PRO A 319 -29.01 4.16 14.55
CA PRO A 319 -29.96 4.45 13.46
C PRO A 319 -30.31 5.94 13.29
N VAL A 320 -30.15 6.76 14.33
CA VAL A 320 -30.37 8.21 14.26
C VAL A 320 -29.42 8.87 13.25
N LEU A 321 -28.26 8.32 13.01
CA LEU A 321 -27.28 8.84 12.05
C LEU A 321 -27.69 8.65 10.58
N GLN A 322 -28.66 7.78 10.30
CA GLN A 322 -29.22 7.58 8.96
C GLN A 322 -29.90 8.84 8.42
N ALA A 323 -30.44 9.68 9.32
CA ALA A 323 -31.06 10.96 8.99
C ALA A 323 -30.13 12.18 9.24
N SER A 324 -28.84 11.94 9.51
CA SER A 324 -27.88 13.01 9.74
C SER A 324 -27.69 13.87 8.48
N VAL A 325 -27.69 15.19 8.66
CA VAL A 325 -27.45 16.14 7.56
C VAL A 325 -26.05 15.96 6.94
N SER A 326 -25.06 15.65 7.79
CA SER A 326 -23.66 15.56 7.35
C SER A 326 -23.31 14.20 6.74
N ILE A 327 -23.87 13.10 7.24
CA ILE A 327 -23.44 11.74 6.87
C ILE A 327 -24.57 10.82 6.38
N GLY A 328 -25.86 11.26 6.43
CA GLY A 328 -26.98 10.45 5.95
C GLY A 328 -26.83 10.00 4.50
N GLY A 329 -26.27 10.85 3.64
CA GLY A 329 -25.95 10.51 2.26
C GLY A 329 -24.93 9.35 2.11
N ILE A 330 -24.10 9.07 3.12
CA ILE A 330 -23.23 7.88 3.14
C ILE A 330 -24.09 6.63 3.31
N TYR A 331 -25.06 6.67 4.25
CA TYR A 331 -25.99 5.56 4.48
C TYR A 331 -26.82 5.25 3.22
N GLU A 332 -27.38 6.26 2.57
CA GLU A 332 -28.15 6.10 1.33
C GLU A 332 -27.33 5.38 0.24
N ARG A 333 -26.06 5.75 0.06
CA ARG A 333 -25.14 5.12 -0.92
C ARG A 333 -24.84 3.67 -0.54
N LEU A 334 -24.61 3.38 0.74
CA LEU A 334 -24.39 2.02 1.25
C LEU A 334 -25.60 1.11 1.01
N GLN A 335 -26.83 1.65 1.10
CA GLN A 335 -28.06 0.91 0.81
C GLN A 335 -28.28 0.72 -0.70
N ALA A 336 -27.99 1.75 -1.50
CA ALA A 336 -28.19 1.70 -2.95
C ALA A 336 -27.24 0.73 -3.67
N LYS A 337 -26.06 0.45 -3.10
CA LYS A 337 -25.04 -0.42 -3.69
C LYS A 337 -24.54 -1.47 -2.69
N PRO A 338 -25.41 -2.47 -2.34
CA PRO A 338 -25.06 -3.47 -1.33
C PRO A 338 -23.91 -4.40 -1.72
N GLU A 339 -23.59 -4.53 -3.01
CA GLU A 339 -22.44 -5.28 -3.55
C GLU A 339 -21.12 -4.49 -3.52
N GLN A 340 -21.18 -3.17 -3.26
CA GLN A 340 -20.00 -2.32 -3.24
C GLN A 340 -19.31 -2.34 -1.88
N PHE A 341 -17.98 -2.45 -1.90
CA PHE A 341 -17.14 -2.45 -0.69
C PHE A 341 -16.03 -1.38 -0.72
N ASP A 342 -15.93 -0.59 -1.80
CA ASP A 342 -14.95 0.49 -1.89
C ASP A 342 -15.51 1.76 -1.19
N PRO A 343 -14.89 2.23 -0.10
CA PRO A 343 -15.37 3.41 0.63
C PRO A 343 -15.45 4.67 -0.23
N ARG A 344 -14.63 4.80 -1.30
CA ARG A 344 -14.66 5.93 -2.23
C ARG A 344 -16.04 6.13 -2.86
N ALA A 345 -16.80 5.05 -3.04
CA ALA A 345 -18.16 5.10 -3.58
C ALA A 345 -19.19 5.72 -2.61
N PHE A 346 -18.85 5.85 -1.33
CA PHE A 346 -19.78 6.28 -0.29
C PHE A 346 -19.40 7.63 0.33
N LEU A 347 -18.13 8.02 0.32
CA LEU A 347 -17.58 9.12 1.12
C LEU A 347 -17.73 10.51 0.48
N GLU A 348 -18.35 10.64 -0.71
CA GLU A 348 -18.58 11.92 -1.35
C GLU A 348 -19.23 12.99 -0.44
N PRO A 349 -20.23 12.66 0.42
CA PRO A 349 -20.85 13.66 1.28
C PRO A 349 -19.90 14.37 2.24
N ILE A 350 -18.75 13.77 2.53
CA ILE A 350 -17.71 14.32 3.41
C ILE A 350 -16.38 14.54 2.67
N MET A 351 -16.42 14.91 1.38
CA MET A 351 -15.22 15.00 0.54
C MET A 351 -14.16 15.95 1.12
N ASP A 352 -14.53 17.06 1.73
CA ASP A 352 -13.56 17.96 2.39
C ASP A 352 -12.85 17.30 3.58
N THR A 353 -13.57 16.44 4.31
CA THR A 353 -12.97 15.61 5.37
C THR A 353 -12.00 14.60 4.78
N VAL A 354 -12.40 13.95 3.69
CA VAL A 354 -11.58 12.96 2.99
C VAL A 354 -10.26 13.58 2.52
N MET A 355 -10.36 14.72 1.83
CA MET A 355 -9.20 15.39 1.20
C MET A 355 -8.30 16.15 2.18
N TYR A 356 -8.91 16.82 3.17
CA TYR A 356 -8.19 17.80 4.00
C TYR A 356 -8.20 17.45 5.49
N GLY A 357 -8.98 16.45 5.90
CA GLY A 357 -9.09 16.04 7.31
C GLY A 357 -9.88 17.03 8.18
N SER A 358 -10.73 17.89 7.58
CA SER A 358 -11.64 18.74 8.33
C SER A 358 -12.76 17.90 8.95
N VAL A 359 -13.07 18.13 10.23
CA VAL A 359 -14.11 17.38 10.97
C VAL A 359 -15.11 18.40 11.53
N PRO A 360 -16.17 18.73 10.75
CA PRO A 360 -17.10 19.81 11.11
C PRO A 360 -17.98 19.49 12.31
N ASP A 361 -18.31 18.21 12.56
CA ASP A 361 -19.20 17.78 13.63
C ASP A 361 -18.86 16.37 14.15
N ASP A 362 -19.61 15.93 15.16
CA ASP A 362 -19.40 14.63 15.80
C ASP A 362 -19.87 13.44 14.95
N ASP A 363 -20.81 13.65 14.03
CA ASP A 363 -21.27 12.59 13.13
C ASP A 363 -20.17 12.27 12.10
N VAL A 364 -19.55 13.29 11.51
CA VAL A 364 -18.37 13.12 10.65
C VAL A 364 -17.20 12.53 11.43
N ARG A 365 -17.00 12.95 12.69
CA ARG A 365 -15.98 12.35 13.58
C ARG A 365 -16.21 10.85 13.77
N ALA A 366 -17.46 10.42 13.91
CA ALA A 366 -17.79 9.00 14.05
C ALA A 366 -17.41 8.20 12.78
N VAL A 367 -17.64 8.76 11.59
CA VAL A 367 -17.21 8.18 10.31
C VAL A 367 -15.70 8.08 10.25
N CYS A 368 -14.96 9.15 10.58
CA CYS A 368 -13.49 9.11 10.63
C CYS A 368 -12.99 8.00 11.57
N GLY A 369 -13.63 7.85 12.74
CA GLY A 369 -13.31 6.76 13.67
C GLY A 369 -13.55 5.36 13.10
N CYS A 370 -14.55 5.18 12.24
CA CYS A 370 -14.79 3.93 11.53
C CYS A 370 -13.66 3.64 10.52
N ILE A 371 -13.25 4.66 9.76
CA ILE A 371 -12.14 4.56 8.81
C ILE A 371 -10.85 4.19 9.55
N GLU A 372 -10.50 4.92 10.62
CA GLU A 372 -9.30 4.69 11.39
C GLU A 372 -9.24 3.28 12.01
N ARG A 373 -10.35 2.79 12.57
CA ARG A 373 -10.41 1.43 13.13
C ARG A 373 -10.23 0.35 12.05
N GLY A 374 -10.87 0.52 10.89
CA GLY A 374 -10.75 -0.45 9.79
C GLY A 374 -9.31 -0.57 9.27
N VAL A 375 -8.63 0.57 9.10
CA VAL A 375 -7.21 0.59 8.71
C VAL A 375 -6.33 -0.10 9.76
N LYS A 376 -6.50 0.26 11.04
CA LYS A 376 -5.69 -0.31 12.14
C LYS A 376 -5.89 -1.82 12.29
N GLU A 377 -7.12 -2.31 12.09
CA GLU A 377 -7.45 -3.73 12.14
C GLU A 377 -6.74 -4.48 10.99
N ALA A 378 -6.97 -4.07 9.75
CA ALA A 378 -6.44 -4.76 8.58
C ALA A 378 -4.91 -4.66 8.50
N ALA A 379 -4.34 -3.45 8.60
CA ALA A 379 -2.90 -3.26 8.53
C ALA A 379 -2.18 -3.87 9.74
N GLY A 380 -2.73 -3.72 10.96
CA GLY A 380 -2.13 -4.27 12.18
C GLY A 380 -2.00 -5.80 12.14
N ALA A 381 -3.02 -6.50 11.65
CA ALA A 381 -2.95 -7.95 11.47
C ALA A 381 -1.83 -8.34 10.50
N LEU A 382 -1.73 -7.67 9.36
CA LEU A 382 -0.76 -7.99 8.32
C LEU A 382 0.68 -7.57 8.68
N ILE A 383 0.88 -6.49 9.44
CA ILE A 383 2.18 -6.13 10.01
C ILE A 383 2.75 -7.30 10.84
N VAL A 384 1.89 -7.96 11.64
CA VAL A 384 2.29 -9.13 12.44
C VAL A 384 2.61 -10.31 11.52
N GLU A 385 1.74 -10.62 10.60
CA GLU A 385 1.84 -11.83 9.76
C GLU A 385 2.99 -11.77 8.74
N PHE A 386 3.34 -10.57 8.26
CA PHE A 386 4.48 -10.37 7.36
C PHE A 386 5.82 -10.21 8.08
N GLY A 387 5.82 -10.19 9.42
CA GLY A 387 7.02 -10.19 10.24
C GLY A 387 7.72 -8.83 10.38
N SER A 388 7.02 -7.72 10.08
CA SER A 388 7.59 -6.37 10.14
C SER A 388 7.54 -5.71 11.54
N VAL A 389 6.93 -6.36 12.53
CA VAL A 389 6.89 -5.89 13.94
C VAL A 389 8.29 -5.67 14.49
N GLY A 390 8.56 -4.49 15.03
CA GLY A 390 9.85 -4.14 15.64
C GLY A 390 10.98 -3.91 14.64
N ARG A 391 10.70 -3.85 13.34
CA ARG A 391 11.72 -3.73 12.29
C ARG A 391 12.11 -2.30 11.93
N ALA A 392 11.37 -1.28 12.38
CA ALA A 392 11.71 0.12 12.12
C ALA A 392 13.16 0.51 12.47
N PRO A 393 13.76 0.06 13.60
CA PRO A 393 15.14 0.38 13.93
C PRO A 393 16.20 -0.27 13.01
N LEU A 394 15.80 -1.24 12.19
CA LEU A 394 16.69 -1.95 11.27
C LEU A 394 16.84 -1.25 9.91
N VAL A 395 15.96 -0.27 9.65
CA VAL A 395 16.02 0.54 8.44
C VAL A 395 17.12 1.59 8.60
N GLU A 396 18.01 1.66 7.63
CA GLU A 396 19.04 2.69 7.61
C GLU A 396 18.40 4.07 7.41
N PRO A 397 18.72 5.06 8.26
CA PRO A 397 18.18 6.40 8.12
C PRO A 397 18.87 7.13 6.93
N VAL A 398 18.16 7.22 5.81
CA VAL A 398 18.64 7.87 4.58
C VAL A 398 17.56 8.82 4.07
N ASN A 399 17.89 10.09 3.86
CA ASN A 399 16.99 11.05 3.23
C ASN A 399 17.10 11.01 1.69
N LEU A 400 16.22 11.76 1.01
CA LEU A 400 16.20 11.77 -0.47
C LEU A 400 17.52 12.31 -1.07
N ASP A 401 18.12 13.34 -0.49
CA ASP A 401 19.39 13.91 -1.01
C ASP A 401 20.55 12.92 -0.88
N GLU A 402 20.64 12.24 0.26
CA GLU A 402 21.63 11.18 0.48
C GLU A 402 21.39 10.00 -0.47
N MET A 403 20.13 9.64 -0.70
CA MET A 403 19.77 8.56 -1.63
C MET A 403 20.12 8.93 -3.08
N ALA A 404 19.83 10.16 -3.51
CA ALA A 404 20.25 10.66 -4.83
C ALA A 404 21.78 10.61 -5.02
N GLN A 405 22.56 10.88 -3.94
CA GLN A 405 24.01 10.73 -3.99
C GLN A 405 24.43 9.26 -4.11
N ARG A 406 23.72 8.32 -3.45
CA ARG A 406 23.99 6.87 -3.57
C ARG A 406 23.75 6.40 -5.00
N TYR A 407 22.62 6.77 -5.61
CA TYR A 407 22.31 6.43 -7.00
C TYR A 407 23.37 6.95 -7.96
N ARG A 408 23.76 8.23 -7.85
CA ARG A 408 24.85 8.80 -8.69
C ARG A 408 26.19 8.07 -8.55
N LYS A 409 26.55 7.67 -7.31
CA LYS A 409 27.79 6.91 -7.07
C LYS A 409 27.73 5.49 -7.64
N ALA A 410 26.56 4.88 -7.67
CA ALA A 410 26.33 3.56 -8.23
C ALA A 410 26.22 3.59 -9.78
N GLY A 411 26.08 4.76 -10.39
CA GLY A 411 25.90 4.92 -11.84
C GLY A 411 24.49 4.55 -12.33
N ILE A 412 23.52 4.63 -11.45
CA ILE A 412 22.10 4.33 -11.71
C ILE A 412 21.22 5.54 -11.40
#